data_c3f6e6f47fc20281e0b965c03d060a48
#
_entry.id   c3f6e6f47fc20281e0b965c03d060a48
#
_cell.length_a   1.000
_cell.length_b   1.000
_cell.length_c   1.000
_cell.angle_alpha   90.00
_cell.angle_beta   90.00
_cell.angle_gamma   90.00
#
_symmetry.space_group_name_H-M   'P 1'
#
loop_
_entity.id
_entity.type
_entity.pdbx_description
1 polymer ?
#
loop_
_entity_poly.entity_id
_entity_poly.type
_entity_poly.pdbx_seq_one_letter_code
_entity_poly.pdbx_strand_id
1 'polypeptide(L)'
;MAISSPPQLRSQNTSVVQRLWRSIVQLPWTWRITLGYLTVMLLLPVVAMFAKASTETPAEFWRIATSPIALATYDVTFTTSLIAAAINGVFGTLIAWVLVRYDFPLKRFVDASVDLPFALPTAVAGLTLATVYSDNGWIGSLFAPLGIKISFTRLGVGVAMIFISLPFIIRTVQPVLQEMEKDIEEAAWCLGASGWQTFWRVILPPLFPSILTGVALGFSRAVGEYGSTVIIASNTPFKDLIAPVLIFQRLEQYDYSGATVIGIVLLGISLVMLLGINLLQAWGRRYG
;
A
#
# COMPACT_ATOMS: atom_id res chain seq x y z
N MET A 1 32.78 -67.83 -23.74
CA MET A 1 32.79 -66.96 -22.55
C MET A 1 32.87 -65.52 -23.05
N ALA A 2 31.73 -64.86 -23.16
CA ALA A 2 31.67 -63.45 -23.54
C ALA A 2 31.45 -62.62 -22.28
N ILE A 3 32.46 -61.81 -21.97
CA ILE A 3 32.43 -60.88 -20.79
C ILE A 3 31.60 -59.63 -21.18
N SER A 4 30.43 -59.52 -20.61
CA SER A 4 29.57 -58.31 -20.77
C SER A 4 30.14 -57.14 -19.99
N SER A 5 30.42 -56.04 -20.66
CA SER A 5 30.82 -54.77 -20.07
C SER A 5 29.67 -54.15 -19.23
N PRO A 6 29.96 -53.53 -18.07
CA PRO A 6 28.93 -52.92 -17.23
C PRO A 6 28.37 -51.63 -17.87
N PRO A 7 27.10 -51.30 -17.61
CA PRO A 7 26.49 -50.08 -18.13
C PRO A 7 27.12 -48.86 -17.48
N GLN A 8 27.61 -47.95 -18.31
CA GLN A 8 28.09 -46.63 -17.90
C GLN A 8 26.94 -45.77 -17.36
N LEU A 9 26.87 -45.60 -16.07
CA LEU A 9 26.00 -44.61 -15.41
C LEU A 9 26.50 -43.21 -15.76
N ARG A 10 25.93 -42.64 -16.81
CA ARG A 10 26.10 -41.23 -17.18
C ARG A 10 25.46 -40.35 -16.09
N SER A 11 26.26 -39.80 -15.19
CA SER A 11 25.81 -38.82 -14.19
C SER A 11 25.26 -37.59 -14.94
N GLN A 12 23.96 -37.44 -14.97
CA GLN A 12 23.30 -36.25 -15.50
C GLN A 12 23.34 -35.16 -14.43
N ASN A 13 24.49 -34.53 -14.27
CA ASN A 13 24.61 -33.28 -13.54
C ASN A 13 24.05 -32.13 -14.43
N THR A 14 22.74 -32.11 -14.66
CA THR A 14 22.09 -30.97 -15.28
C THR A 14 22.07 -29.85 -14.25
N SER A 15 22.78 -28.75 -14.55
CA SER A 15 22.80 -27.57 -13.69
C SER A 15 21.37 -27.08 -13.41
N VAL A 16 21.12 -26.51 -12.23
CA VAL A 16 19.81 -25.94 -11.84
C VAL A 16 19.27 -25.00 -12.91
N VAL A 17 20.16 -24.25 -13.56
CA VAL A 17 19.86 -23.36 -14.68
C VAL A 17 19.28 -24.12 -15.89
N GLN A 18 19.84 -25.29 -16.24
CA GLN A 18 19.33 -26.10 -17.38
C GLN A 18 17.97 -26.72 -17.07
N ARG A 19 17.69 -27.08 -15.83
CA ARG A 19 16.36 -27.59 -15.42
C ARG A 19 15.32 -26.45 -15.48
N LEU A 20 15.63 -25.28 -14.97
CA LEU A 20 14.77 -24.10 -15.04
C LEU A 20 14.51 -23.70 -16.50
N TRP A 21 15.55 -23.68 -17.32
CA TRP A 21 15.39 -23.37 -18.76
C TRP A 21 14.47 -24.35 -19.49
N ARG A 22 14.63 -25.65 -19.25
CA ARG A 22 13.74 -26.68 -19.83
C ARG A 22 12.30 -26.52 -19.34
N SER A 23 12.07 -26.21 -18.07
CA SER A 23 10.73 -25.96 -17.54
C SER A 23 10.08 -24.74 -18.20
N ILE A 24 10.81 -23.64 -18.42
CA ILE A 24 10.31 -22.43 -19.08
C ILE A 24 9.98 -22.70 -20.55
N VAL A 25 10.82 -23.47 -21.26
CA VAL A 25 10.61 -23.79 -22.68
C VAL A 25 9.41 -24.74 -22.90
N GLN A 26 9.04 -25.55 -21.90
CA GLN A 26 7.86 -26.42 -21.95
C GLN A 26 6.54 -25.72 -21.61
N LEU A 27 6.59 -24.48 -21.06
CA LEU A 27 5.40 -23.71 -20.76
C LEU A 27 4.65 -23.29 -22.05
N PRO A 28 3.32 -23.26 -22.05
CA PRO A 28 2.52 -22.71 -23.15
C PRO A 28 3.03 -21.32 -23.55
N TRP A 29 2.93 -20.98 -24.83
CA TRP A 29 3.43 -19.70 -25.34
C TRP A 29 2.84 -18.47 -24.61
N THR A 30 1.59 -18.56 -24.16
CA THR A 30 0.91 -17.56 -23.35
C THR A 30 1.67 -17.27 -22.06
N TRP A 31 2.11 -18.31 -21.34
CA TRP A 31 2.90 -18.16 -20.12
C TRP A 31 4.26 -17.50 -20.36
N ARG A 32 4.92 -17.86 -21.47
CA ARG A 32 6.22 -17.25 -21.84
C ARG A 32 6.08 -15.76 -22.13
N ILE A 33 5.02 -15.35 -22.84
CA ILE A 33 4.74 -13.93 -23.08
C ILE A 33 4.43 -13.21 -21.76
N THR A 34 3.57 -13.78 -20.91
CA THR A 34 3.20 -13.18 -19.63
C THR A 34 4.42 -13.01 -18.72
N LEU A 35 5.24 -14.07 -18.57
CA LEU A 35 6.46 -13.98 -17.77
C LEU A 35 7.47 -13.00 -18.35
N GLY A 36 7.64 -12.98 -19.67
CA GLY A 36 8.52 -12.03 -20.36
C GLY A 36 8.06 -10.57 -20.13
N TYR A 37 6.77 -10.32 -20.30
CA TYR A 37 6.19 -9.00 -20.06
C TYR A 37 6.37 -8.54 -18.61
N LEU A 38 6.04 -9.41 -17.63
CA LEU A 38 6.21 -9.11 -16.21
C LEU A 38 7.68 -8.87 -15.86
N THR A 39 8.60 -9.68 -16.40
CA THR A 39 10.04 -9.52 -16.17
C THR A 39 10.51 -8.15 -16.69
N VAL A 40 10.16 -7.80 -17.92
CA VAL A 40 10.57 -6.51 -18.51
C VAL A 40 9.92 -5.32 -17.78
N MET A 41 8.63 -5.39 -17.48
CA MET A 41 7.91 -4.26 -16.89
C MET A 41 8.17 -4.06 -15.40
N LEU A 42 8.36 -5.14 -14.64
CA LEU A 42 8.54 -5.06 -13.19
C LEU A 42 9.99 -5.21 -12.76
N LEU A 43 10.69 -6.24 -13.25
CA LEU A 43 12.04 -6.53 -12.77
C LEU A 43 13.11 -5.61 -13.39
N LEU A 44 12.97 -5.25 -14.67
CA LEU A 44 13.99 -4.42 -15.33
C LEU A 44 14.16 -3.05 -14.66
N PRO A 45 13.10 -2.26 -14.35
CA PRO A 45 13.25 -1.00 -13.63
C PRO A 45 13.86 -1.17 -12.24
N VAL A 46 13.45 -2.21 -11.51
CA VAL A 46 14.00 -2.51 -10.18
C VAL A 46 15.48 -2.87 -10.27
N VAL A 47 15.86 -3.76 -11.19
CA VAL A 47 17.27 -4.12 -11.42
C VAL A 47 18.08 -2.91 -11.85
N ALA A 48 17.56 -2.05 -12.73
CA ALA A 48 18.24 -0.82 -13.15
C ALA A 48 18.49 0.12 -11.96
N MET A 49 17.52 0.24 -11.05
CA MET A 49 17.68 1.05 -9.83
C MET A 49 18.76 0.47 -8.91
N PHE A 50 18.78 -0.85 -8.70
CA PHE A 50 19.83 -1.52 -7.92
C PHE A 50 21.21 -1.44 -8.60
N ALA A 51 21.28 -1.61 -9.92
CA ALA A 51 22.50 -1.46 -10.70
C ALA A 51 23.07 -0.03 -10.59
N LYS A 52 22.20 1.00 -10.60
CA LYS A 52 22.62 2.38 -10.38
C LYS A 52 23.14 2.59 -8.96
N ALA A 53 22.45 2.07 -7.94
CA ALA A 53 22.93 2.19 -6.56
C ALA A 53 24.24 1.43 -6.30
N SER A 54 24.50 0.32 -6.99
CA SER A 54 25.75 -0.44 -6.85
C SER A 54 26.97 0.30 -7.42
N THR A 55 26.79 1.40 -8.13
CA THR A 55 27.90 2.27 -8.55
C THR A 55 28.46 3.12 -7.40
N GLU A 56 27.69 3.26 -6.31
CA GLU A 56 28.11 3.97 -5.11
C GLU A 56 28.94 3.05 -4.19
N THR A 57 29.85 3.64 -3.42
CA THR A 57 30.55 2.89 -2.38
C THR A 57 29.59 2.55 -1.23
N PRO A 58 29.77 1.42 -0.53
CA PRO A 58 28.91 1.10 0.63
C PRO A 58 28.89 2.20 1.69
N ALA A 59 30.01 2.89 1.90
CA ALA A 59 30.10 4.01 2.85
C ALA A 59 29.22 5.20 2.41
N GLU A 60 29.25 5.54 1.12
CA GLU A 60 28.45 6.62 0.55
C GLU A 60 26.97 6.26 0.55
N PHE A 61 26.63 5.01 0.20
CA PHE A 61 25.24 4.52 0.29
C PHE A 61 24.68 4.72 1.70
N TRP A 62 25.39 4.27 2.73
CA TRP A 62 24.91 4.42 4.10
C TRP A 62 24.90 5.87 4.56
N ARG A 63 25.84 6.69 4.14
CA ARG A 63 25.87 8.13 4.44
C ARG A 63 24.61 8.85 3.93
N ILE A 64 24.18 8.52 2.71
CA ILE A 64 22.97 9.09 2.11
C ILE A 64 21.73 8.51 2.78
N ALA A 65 21.63 7.18 2.90
CA ALA A 65 20.49 6.46 3.46
C ALA A 65 20.17 6.87 4.90
N THR A 66 21.19 7.16 5.70
CA THR A 66 21.05 7.53 7.12
C THR A 66 21.26 9.03 7.37
N SER A 67 21.25 9.85 6.32
CA SER A 67 21.33 11.30 6.51
C SER A 67 20.14 11.79 7.34
N PRO A 68 20.32 12.81 8.20
CA PRO A 68 19.25 13.29 9.09
C PRO A 68 17.95 13.65 8.34
N ILE A 69 18.07 14.23 7.15
CA ILE A 69 16.91 14.55 6.29
C ILE A 69 16.22 13.27 5.81
N ALA A 70 16.98 12.27 5.33
CA ALA A 70 16.40 11.00 4.86
C ALA A 70 15.67 10.26 5.99
N LEU A 71 16.28 10.14 7.17
CA LEU A 71 15.65 9.53 8.33
C LEU A 71 14.36 10.23 8.74
N ALA A 72 14.37 11.56 8.78
CA ALA A 72 13.17 12.35 9.08
C ALA A 72 12.06 12.13 8.01
N THR A 73 12.41 12.06 6.73
CA THR A 73 11.41 11.83 5.68
C THR A 73 10.85 10.41 5.71
N TYR A 74 11.64 9.41 6.06
CA TYR A 74 11.14 8.05 6.28
C TYR A 74 10.17 8.01 7.46
N ASP A 75 10.51 8.64 8.59
CA ASP A 75 9.60 8.75 9.74
C ASP A 75 8.27 9.37 9.33
N VAL A 76 8.28 10.55 8.69
CA VAL A 76 7.05 11.22 8.24
C VAL A 76 6.26 10.31 7.29
N THR A 77 6.91 9.70 6.30
CA THR A 77 6.25 8.86 5.30
C THR A 77 5.58 7.66 5.93
N PHE A 78 6.33 6.85 6.67
CA PHE A 78 5.82 5.58 7.18
C PHE A 78 4.84 5.74 8.33
N THR A 79 5.12 6.65 9.29
CA THR A 79 4.20 6.87 10.41
C THR A 79 2.88 7.49 9.93
N THR A 80 2.92 8.45 9.01
CA THR A 80 1.70 9.08 8.50
C THR A 80 0.90 8.11 7.63
N SER A 81 1.56 7.31 6.77
CA SER A 81 0.91 6.26 5.98
C SER A 81 0.27 5.17 6.84
N LEU A 82 0.96 4.76 7.93
CA LEU A 82 0.43 3.74 8.84
C LEU A 82 -0.80 4.26 9.60
N ILE A 83 -0.74 5.51 10.08
CA ILE A 83 -1.88 6.17 10.75
C ILE A 83 -3.05 6.30 9.77
N ALA A 84 -2.80 6.75 8.52
CA ALA A 84 -3.81 6.87 7.50
C ALA A 84 -4.47 5.52 7.18
N ALA A 85 -3.67 4.46 7.02
CA ALA A 85 -4.17 3.12 6.77
C ALA A 85 -4.97 2.55 7.94
N ALA A 86 -4.56 2.82 9.19
CA ALA A 86 -5.29 2.41 10.39
C ALA A 86 -6.64 3.15 10.51
N ILE A 87 -6.66 4.46 10.29
CA ILE A 87 -7.90 5.27 10.26
C ILE A 87 -8.84 4.72 9.19
N ASN A 88 -8.34 4.50 7.98
CA ASN A 88 -9.13 3.93 6.90
C ASN A 88 -9.57 2.49 7.17
N GLY A 89 -8.78 1.70 7.90
CA GLY A 89 -9.16 0.37 8.37
C GLY A 89 -10.45 0.40 9.18
N VAL A 90 -10.58 1.36 10.06
CA VAL A 90 -11.78 1.56 10.90
C VAL A 90 -12.92 2.19 10.10
N PHE A 91 -12.71 3.39 9.58
CA PHE A 91 -13.79 4.15 8.92
C PHE A 91 -14.16 3.58 7.55
N GLY A 92 -13.20 3.03 6.81
CA GLY A 92 -13.46 2.37 5.54
C GLY A 92 -14.30 1.10 5.72
N THR A 93 -14.03 0.31 6.77
CA THR A 93 -14.86 -0.84 7.13
C THR A 93 -16.28 -0.40 7.53
N LEU A 94 -16.40 0.68 8.31
CA LEU A 94 -17.70 1.22 8.68
C LEU A 94 -18.49 1.70 7.46
N ILE A 95 -17.83 2.41 6.53
CA ILE A 95 -18.46 2.88 5.29
C ILE A 95 -18.89 1.68 4.43
N ALA A 96 -18.02 0.67 4.26
CA ALA A 96 -18.36 -0.55 3.52
C ALA A 96 -19.58 -1.25 4.13
N TRP A 97 -19.65 -1.33 5.46
CA TRP A 97 -20.80 -1.88 6.16
C TRP A 97 -22.08 -1.10 5.86
N VAL A 98 -22.06 0.21 6.02
CA VAL A 98 -23.23 1.05 5.76
C VAL A 98 -23.70 0.89 4.31
N LEU A 99 -22.76 0.88 3.37
CA LEU A 99 -23.06 0.72 1.93
C LEU A 99 -23.64 -0.67 1.60
N VAL A 100 -23.32 -1.71 2.34
CA VAL A 100 -23.84 -3.06 2.07
C VAL A 100 -25.13 -3.34 2.81
N ARG A 101 -25.20 -3.00 4.10
CA ARG A 101 -26.28 -3.43 4.99
C ARG A 101 -27.49 -2.50 5.05
N TYR A 102 -27.29 -1.22 4.71
CA TYR A 102 -28.37 -0.23 4.81
C TYR A 102 -28.82 0.27 3.44
N ASP A 103 -30.12 0.53 3.31
CA ASP A 103 -30.69 1.22 2.17
C ASP A 103 -31.09 2.65 2.59
N PHE A 104 -30.58 3.64 1.88
CA PHE A 104 -30.80 5.05 2.14
C PHE A 104 -30.82 5.84 0.82
N PRO A 105 -31.46 7.03 0.82
CA PRO A 105 -31.47 7.87 -0.37
C PRO A 105 -30.04 8.25 -0.77
N LEU A 106 -29.77 8.31 -2.08
CA LEU A 106 -28.45 8.62 -2.66
C LEU A 106 -27.35 7.57 -2.39
N LYS A 107 -27.67 6.37 -1.91
CA LYS A 107 -26.70 5.28 -1.68
C LYS A 107 -25.77 5.07 -2.88
N ARG A 108 -26.33 5.01 -4.11
CA ARG A 108 -25.54 4.86 -5.35
C ARG A 108 -24.57 6.01 -5.58
N PHE A 109 -24.96 7.22 -5.25
CA PHE A 109 -24.10 8.39 -5.35
C PHE A 109 -22.96 8.34 -4.33
N VAL A 110 -23.26 7.99 -3.08
CA VAL A 110 -22.24 7.82 -2.02
C VAL A 110 -21.28 6.70 -2.39
N ASP A 111 -21.77 5.57 -2.88
CA ASP A 111 -20.93 4.45 -3.34
C ASP A 111 -20.02 4.87 -4.49
N ALA A 112 -20.53 5.58 -5.50
CA ALA A 112 -19.71 6.11 -6.59
C ALA A 112 -18.70 7.16 -6.10
N SER A 113 -19.04 7.94 -5.08
CA SER A 113 -18.13 8.95 -4.50
C SER A 113 -16.93 8.34 -3.80
N VAL A 114 -17.01 7.09 -3.34
CA VAL A 114 -15.86 6.33 -2.81
C VAL A 114 -14.72 6.25 -3.84
N ASP A 115 -15.04 6.19 -5.12
CA ASP A 115 -14.06 6.02 -6.19
C ASP A 115 -13.49 7.36 -6.71
N LEU A 116 -13.94 8.51 -6.20
CA LEU A 116 -13.40 9.82 -6.57
C LEU A 116 -11.88 9.93 -6.50
N PRO A 117 -11.19 9.37 -5.47
CA PRO A 117 -9.74 9.41 -5.42
C PRO A 117 -9.05 8.69 -6.60
N PHE A 118 -9.71 7.74 -7.25
CA PHE A 118 -9.18 7.08 -8.45
C PHE A 118 -9.42 7.90 -9.72
N ALA A 119 -10.51 8.66 -9.76
CA ALA A 119 -10.88 9.47 -10.92
C ALA A 119 -10.14 10.80 -11.00
N LEU A 120 -9.75 11.37 -9.85
CA LEU A 120 -9.08 12.67 -9.79
C LEU A 120 -7.56 12.51 -10.02
N PRO A 121 -6.94 13.37 -10.85
CA PRO A 121 -5.48 13.51 -10.83
C PRO A 121 -5.02 13.87 -9.43
N THR A 122 -3.98 13.18 -8.92
CA THR A 122 -3.55 13.35 -7.51
C THR A 122 -3.16 14.79 -7.16
N ALA A 123 -2.58 15.53 -8.10
CA ALA A 123 -2.27 16.94 -7.93
C ALA A 123 -3.55 17.80 -7.74
N VAL A 124 -4.62 17.51 -8.49
CA VAL A 124 -5.91 18.20 -8.35
C VAL A 124 -6.55 17.87 -7.00
N ALA A 125 -6.49 16.61 -6.58
CA ALA A 125 -6.93 16.21 -5.25
C ALA A 125 -6.17 16.98 -4.15
N GLY A 126 -4.84 17.10 -4.28
CA GLY A 126 -4.00 17.88 -3.36
C GLY A 126 -4.40 19.35 -3.28
N LEU A 127 -4.64 19.99 -4.44
CA LEU A 127 -5.08 21.39 -4.49
C LEU A 127 -6.45 21.57 -3.82
N THR A 128 -7.40 20.67 -4.12
CA THR A 128 -8.74 20.69 -3.53
C THR A 128 -8.66 20.55 -2.01
N LEU A 129 -7.91 19.56 -1.53
CA LEU A 129 -7.71 19.33 -0.10
C LEU A 129 -6.99 20.52 0.56
N ALA A 130 -5.94 21.06 -0.06
CA ALA A 130 -5.24 22.24 0.46
C ALA A 130 -6.18 23.44 0.63
N THR A 131 -7.09 23.66 -0.33
CA THR A 131 -8.07 24.74 -0.29
C THR A 131 -9.13 24.51 0.80
N VAL A 132 -9.70 23.31 0.85
CA VAL A 132 -10.77 22.95 1.81
C VAL A 132 -10.29 22.97 3.26
N TYR A 133 -9.05 22.52 3.48
CA TYR A 133 -8.44 22.42 4.81
C TYR A 133 -7.53 23.62 5.17
N SER A 134 -7.44 24.66 4.33
CA SER A 134 -6.76 25.91 4.68
C SER A 134 -7.46 26.64 5.82
N ASP A 135 -6.75 27.53 6.51
CA ASP A 135 -7.29 28.29 7.65
C ASP A 135 -8.58 29.06 7.31
N ASN A 136 -8.77 29.46 6.04
CA ASN A 136 -9.95 30.11 5.51
C ASN A 136 -10.88 29.16 4.71
N GLY A 137 -10.55 27.88 4.62
CA GLY A 137 -11.33 26.87 3.90
C GLY A 137 -12.54 26.38 4.71
N TRP A 138 -13.43 25.66 4.03
CA TRP A 138 -14.71 25.20 4.63
C TRP A 138 -14.50 24.35 5.89
N ILE A 139 -13.52 23.46 5.87
CA ILE A 139 -13.22 22.58 7.01
C ILE A 139 -12.13 23.20 7.89
N GLY A 140 -11.08 23.76 7.29
CA GLY A 140 -9.96 24.33 8.04
C GLY A 140 -10.37 25.46 8.97
N SER A 141 -11.32 26.31 8.58
CA SER A 141 -11.87 27.40 9.41
C SER A 141 -12.54 26.91 10.70
N LEU A 142 -13.01 25.67 10.77
CA LEU A 142 -13.56 25.08 11.99
C LEU A 142 -12.48 24.73 13.01
N PHE A 143 -11.25 24.44 12.55
CA PHE A 143 -10.11 24.05 13.38
C PHE A 143 -9.18 25.23 13.70
N ALA A 144 -9.18 26.26 12.86
CA ALA A 144 -8.36 27.46 13.06
C ALA A 144 -8.55 28.15 14.44
N PRO A 145 -9.77 28.30 15.01
CA PRO A 145 -9.97 28.84 16.35
C PRO A 145 -9.37 27.99 17.46
N LEU A 146 -9.18 26.69 17.20
CA LEU A 146 -8.53 25.75 18.13
C LEU A 146 -6.99 25.76 18.00
N GLY A 147 -6.42 26.61 17.14
CA GLY A 147 -5.01 26.66 16.85
C GLY A 147 -4.48 25.46 16.03
N ILE A 148 -5.38 24.66 15.45
CA ILE A 148 -5.03 23.48 14.65
C ILE A 148 -4.96 23.89 13.20
N LYS A 149 -3.74 23.88 12.64
CA LYS A 149 -3.49 24.11 11.22
C LYS A 149 -3.32 22.78 10.51
N ILE A 150 -4.12 22.54 9.45
CA ILE A 150 -4.12 21.28 8.70
C ILE A 150 -3.28 21.43 7.42
N SER A 151 -3.65 22.33 6.51
CA SER A 151 -2.88 22.57 5.30
C SER A 151 -1.47 23.07 5.60
N PHE A 152 -0.52 22.65 4.79
CA PHE A 152 0.92 22.96 4.90
C PHE A 152 1.56 22.44 6.20
N THR A 153 1.05 21.33 6.72
CA THR A 153 1.58 20.64 7.90
C THR A 153 1.55 19.11 7.69
N ARG A 154 2.14 18.37 8.64
CA ARG A 154 2.08 16.89 8.66
C ARG A 154 0.63 16.36 8.73
N LEU A 155 -0.31 17.12 9.32
CA LEU A 155 -1.73 16.76 9.30
C LEU A 155 -2.30 16.79 7.89
N GLY A 156 -1.92 17.77 7.07
CA GLY A 156 -2.30 17.82 5.65
C GLY A 156 -1.80 16.62 4.87
N VAL A 157 -0.54 16.20 5.10
CA VAL A 157 -0.02 14.95 4.53
C VAL A 157 -0.92 13.76 4.92
N GLY A 158 -1.30 13.66 6.19
CA GLY A 158 -2.20 12.62 6.70
C GLY A 158 -3.56 12.63 6.02
N VAL A 159 -4.18 13.80 5.87
CA VAL A 159 -5.47 13.96 5.17
C VAL A 159 -5.38 13.51 3.71
N ALA A 160 -4.31 13.90 3.00
CA ALA A 160 -4.09 13.47 1.62
C ALA A 160 -3.95 11.95 1.52
N MET A 161 -3.15 11.35 2.42
CA MET A 161 -2.95 9.90 2.46
C MET A 161 -4.23 9.14 2.81
N ILE A 162 -5.05 9.64 3.76
CA ILE A 162 -6.37 9.08 4.07
C ILE A 162 -7.26 9.12 2.84
N PHE A 163 -7.39 10.28 2.20
CA PHE A 163 -8.24 10.44 1.03
C PHE A 163 -7.88 9.47 -0.10
N ILE A 164 -6.61 9.42 -0.48
CA ILE A 164 -6.13 8.60 -1.61
C ILE A 164 -6.22 7.09 -1.31
N SER A 165 -6.06 6.67 -0.06
CA SER A 165 -6.05 5.26 0.30
C SER A 165 -7.41 4.69 0.77
N LEU A 166 -8.40 5.53 1.04
CA LEU A 166 -9.72 5.13 1.51
C LEU A 166 -10.43 4.09 0.62
N PRO A 167 -10.47 4.25 -0.72
CA PRO A 167 -11.16 3.30 -1.59
C PRO A 167 -10.65 1.86 -1.47
N PHE A 168 -9.35 1.68 -1.20
CA PHE A 168 -8.74 0.35 -1.13
C PHE A 168 -9.35 -0.50 -0.03
N ILE A 169 -9.62 0.07 1.14
CA ILE A 169 -10.23 -0.63 2.25
C ILE A 169 -11.70 -0.94 1.93
N ILE A 170 -12.44 0.06 1.46
CA ILE A 170 -13.86 -0.10 1.19
C ILE A 170 -14.08 -1.17 0.12
N ARG A 171 -13.37 -1.10 -1.01
CA ARG A 171 -13.51 -2.04 -2.13
C ARG A 171 -12.97 -3.45 -1.85
N THR A 172 -12.14 -3.61 -0.81
CA THR A 172 -11.69 -4.93 -0.36
C THR A 172 -12.67 -5.57 0.62
N VAL A 173 -13.31 -4.78 1.49
CA VAL A 173 -14.23 -5.27 2.52
C VAL A 173 -15.65 -5.48 1.97
N GLN A 174 -16.10 -4.60 1.07
CA GLN A 174 -17.46 -4.58 0.53
C GLN A 174 -17.90 -5.91 -0.11
N PRO A 175 -17.09 -6.58 -0.98
CA PRO A 175 -17.49 -7.87 -1.57
C PRO A 175 -17.68 -8.96 -0.51
N VAL A 176 -16.79 -9.04 0.47
CA VAL A 176 -16.88 -10.04 1.54
C VAL A 176 -18.16 -9.84 2.37
N LEU A 177 -18.52 -8.59 2.65
CA LEU A 177 -19.79 -8.26 3.33
C LEU A 177 -21.00 -8.62 2.47
N GLN A 178 -20.92 -8.50 1.14
CA GLN A 178 -22.01 -8.86 0.23
C GLN A 178 -22.22 -10.37 0.15
N GLU A 179 -21.14 -11.16 0.25
CA GLU A 179 -21.18 -12.62 0.24
C GLU A 179 -21.66 -13.22 1.58
N MET A 180 -21.57 -12.44 2.67
CA MET A 180 -22.04 -12.89 3.99
C MET A 180 -23.58 -12.93 4.04
N GLU A 181 -24.12 -14.12 4.28
CA GLU A 181 -25.56 -14.33 4.45
C GLU A 181 -26.09 -13.59 5.68
N LYS A 182 -27.20 -12.85 5.53
CA LYS A 182 -27.85 -12.14 6.63
C LYS A 182 -28.41 -13.09 7.68
N ASP A 183 -28.72 -14.30 7.28
CA ASP A 183 -29.28 -15.35 8.15
C ASP A 183 -28.37 -15.66 9.32
N ILE A 184 -27.06 -15.51 9.19
CA ILE A 184 -26.08 -15.70 10.28
C ILE A 184 -26.26 -14.62 11.37
N GLU A 185 -26.52 -13.37 10.96
CA GLU A 185 -26.78 -12.27 11.88
C GLU A 185 -28.15 -12.48 12.59
N GLU A 186 -29.17 -12.88 11.83
CA GLU A 186 -30.52 -13.15 12.35
C GLU A 186 -30.50 -14.33 13.33
N ALA A 187 -29.76 -15.41 13.02
CA ALA A 187 -29.57 -16.54 13.93
C ALA A 187 -28.92 -16.12 15.25
N ALA A 188 -27.91 -15.23 15.20
CA ALA A 188 -27.29 -14.71 16.40
C ALA A 188 -28.26 -13.88 17.24
N TRP A 189 -29.15 -13.10 16.64
CA TRP A 189 -30.19 -12.34 17.35
C TRP A 189 -31.25 -13.27 17.95
N CYS A 190 -31.66 -14.32 17.25
CA CYS A 190 -32.57 -15.37 17.80
C CYS A 190 -31.97 -16.05 19.02
N LEU A 191 -30.66 -16.18 19.11
CA LEU A 191 -29.95 -16.72 20.28
C LEU A 191 -29.73 -15.68 21.39
N GLY A 192 -30.27 -14.45 21.23
CA GLY A 192 -30.20 -13.40 22.25
C GLY A 192 -28.93 -12.55 22.20
N ALA A 193 -28.12 -12.63 21.13
CA ALA A 193 -26.95 -11.77 20.98
C ALA A 193 -27.37 -10.31 20.75
N SER A 194 -26.73 -9.39 21.45
CA SER A 194 -26.88 -7.95 21.15
C SER A 194 -26.17 -7.60 19.83
N GLY A 195 -26.55 -6.49 19.18
CA GLY A 195 -25.91 -6.03 17.94
C GLY A 195 -24.38 -5.88 18.08
N TRP A 196 -23.89 -5.44 19.26
CA TRP A 196 -22.47 -5.34 19.57
C TRP A 196 -21.80 -6.72 19.64
N GLN A 197 -22.46 -7.71 20.25
CA GLN A 197 -21.96 -9.09 20.30
C GLN A 197 -21.97 -9.73 18.93
N THR A 198 -23.02 -9.52 18.14
CA THR A 198 -23.10 -9.99 16.74
C THR A 198 -21.96 -9.41 15.92
N PHE A 199 -21.68 -8.10 16.04
CA PHE A 199 -20.57 -7.48 15.33
C PHE A 199 -19.23 -8.13 15.67
N TRP A 200 -18.86 -8.18 16.95
CA TRP A 200 -17.51 -8.61 17.36
C TRP A 200 -17.29 -10.11 17.26
N ARG A 201 -18.34 -10.94 17.42
CA ARG A 201 -18.20 -12.40 17.47
C ARG A 201 -18.59 -13.11 16.18
N VAL A 202 -19.45 -12.48 15.37
CA VAL A 202 -20.03 -13.12 14.18
C VAL A 202 -19.51 -12.44 12.90
N ILE A 203 -19.57 -11.11 12.83
CA ILE A 203 -19.30 -10.37 11.58
C ILE A 203 -17.81 -10.04 11.44
N LEU A 204 -17.17 -9.50 12.46
CA LEU A 204 -15.79 -9.04 12.38
C LEU A 204 -14.77 -10.16 12.10
N PRO A 205 -14.85 -11.36 12.71
CA PRO A 205 -13.86 -12.41 12.48
C PRO A 205 -13.71 -12.81 11.00
N PRO A 206 -14.76 -13.11 10.23
CA PRO A 206 -14.63 -13.41 8.80
C PRO A 206 -14.22 -12.20 7.95
N LEU A 207 -14.49 -10.95 8.40
CA LEU A 207 -14.05 -9.74 7.72
C LEU A 207 -12.60 -9.37 7.99
N PHE A 208 -12.04 -9.82 9.11
CA PHE A 208 -10.71 -9.38 9.53
C PHE A 208 -9.60 -9.60 8.49
N PRO A 209 -9.54 -10.73 7.75
CA PRO A 209 -8.58 -10.92 6.68
C PRO A 209 -8.74 -9.92 5.53
N SER A 210 -9.97 -9.56 5.16
CA SER A 210 -10.22 -8.57 4.10
C SER A 210 -9.88 -7.16 4.55
N ILE A 211 -10.15 -6.81 5.81
CA ILE A 211 -9.75 -5.54 6.41
C ILE A 211 -8.22 -5.40 6.38
N LEU A 212 -7.48 -6.43 6.83
CA LEU A 212 -6.02 -6.42 6.78
C LEU A 212 -5.48 -6.30 5.35
N THR A 213 -6.13 -6.96 4.38
CA THR A 213 -5.78 -6.81 2.96
C THR A 213 -5.99 -5.39 2.48
N GLY A 214 -7.14 -4.79 2.79
CA GLY A 214 -7.43 -3.40 2.47
C GLY A 214 -6.44 -2.42 3.10
N VAL A 215 -6.12 -2.62 4.38
CA VAL A 215 -5.12 -1.83 5.11
C VAL A 215 -3.74 -1.95 4.46
N ALA A 216 -3.31 -3.15 4.06
CA ALA A 216 -2.03 -3.36 3.37
C ALA A 216 -1.98 -2.62 2.02
N LEU A 217 -3.03 -2.73 1.23
CA LEU A 217 -3.15 -2.04 -0.06
C LEU A 217 -3.20 -0.52 0.13
N GLY A 218 -4.01 -0.03 1.08
CA GLY A 218 -4.12 1.38 1.41
C GLY A 218 -2.80 1.97 1.93
N PHE A 219 -2.09 1.24 2.79
CA PHE A 219 -0.75 1.60 3.25
C PHE A 219 0.23 1.73 2.10
N SER A 220 0.32 0.71 1.22
CA SER A 220 1.20 0.73 0.05
C SER A 220 0.91 1.92 -0.85
N ARG A 221 -0.38 2.23 -1.05
CA ARG A 221 -0.81 3.37 -1.85
C ARG A 221 -0.41 4.69 -1.22
N ALA A 222 -0.55 4.81 0.10
CA ALA A 222 -0.20 6.01 0.86
C ALA A 222 1.32 6.27 0.87
N VAL A 223 2.16 5.23 1.06
CA VAL A 223 3.63 5.36 1.04
C VAL A 223 4.15 5.90 -0.28
N GLY A 224 3.56 5.49 -1.40
CA GLY A 224 3.93 5.95 -2.74
C GLY A 224 3.27 7.26 -3.18
N GLU A 225 2.53 7.96 -2.28
CA GLU A 225 1.84 9.18 -2.66
C GLU A 225 2.81 10.36 -2.77
N TYR A 226 2.74 11.04 -3.93
CA TYR A 226 3.53 12.24 -4.24
C TYR A 226 2.64 13.42 -4.60
N GLY A 227 1.73 13.23 -5.56
CA GLY A 227 1.04 14.33 -6.24
C GLY A 227 0.16 15.18 -5.34
N SER A 228 -0.63 14.58 -4.43
CA SER A 228 -1.46 15.34 -3.50
C SER A 228 -0.63 15.92 -2.36
N THR A 229 0.36 15.17 -1.88
CA THR A 229 1.18 15.59 -0.74
C THR A 229 2.10 16.76 -1.08
N VAL A 230 2.70 16.80 -2.27
CA VAL A 230 3.56 17.92 -2.69
C VAL A 230 2.83 19.26 -2.71
N ILE A 231 1.50 19.27 -2.85
CA ILE A 231 0.68 20.48 -2.91
C ILE A 231 0.11 20.86 -1.53
N ILE A 232 -0.36 19.88 -0.74
CA ILE A 232 -0.99 20.16 0.55
C ILE A 232 0.01 20.34 1.70
N ALA A 233 1.25 19.83 1.56
CA ALA A 233 2.30 19.95 2.56
C ALA A 233 3.16 21.19 2.33
N SER A 234 3.89 21.65 3.36
CA SER A 234 4.89 22.70 3.20
C SER A 234 6.21 22.20 2.62
N ASN A 235 6.37 20.88 2.54
CA ASN A 235 7.57 20.20 2.07
C ASN A 235 8.86 20.64 2.79
N THR A 236 8.70 20.98 4.08
CA THR A 236 9.81 21.47 4.90
C THR A 236 10.54 20.27 5.54
N PRO A 237 11.88 20.17 5.38
CA PRO A 237 12.66 19.14 6.06
C PRO A 237 12.39 19.11 7.57
N PHE A 238 12.36 17.89 8.13
CA PHE A 238 12.10 17.60 9.55
C PHE A 238 10.67 17.92 10.06
N LYS A 239 9.77 18.41 9.20
CA LYS A 239 8.39 18.72 9.56
C LYS A 239 7.38 17.82 8.84
N ASP A 240 7.26 18.00 7.54
CA ASP A 240 6.22 17.37 6.72
C ASP A 240 6.72 16.89 5.35
N LEU A 241 8.04 16.94 5.12
CA LEU A 241 8.65 16.40 3.91
C LEU A 241 8.59 14.87 3.92
N ILE A 242 8.03 14.27 2.87
CA ILE A 242 7.95 12.83 2.68
C ILE A 242 9.02 12.32 1.72
N ALA A 243 9.35 11.02 1.80
CA ALA A 243 10.41 10.43 0.98
C ALA A 243 10.18 10.54 -0.54
N PRO A 244 8.97 10.31 -1.11
CA PRO A 244 8.74 10.53 -2.54
C PRO A 244 9.02 11.96 -3.00
N VAL A 245 8.69 12.97 -2.19
CA VAL A 245 8.99 14.37 -2.51
C VAL A 245 10.49 14.65 -2.42
N LEU A 246 11.18 14.10 -1.42
CA LEU A 246 12.63 14.22 -1.32
C LEU A 246 13.35 13.58 -2.51
N ILE A 247 12.89 12.40 -2.97
CA ILE A 247 13.43 11.74 -4.18
C ILE A 247 13.29 12.68 -5.39
N PHE A 248 12.11 13.28 -5.57
CA PHE A 248 11.87 14.19 -6.67
C PHE A 248 12.75 15.45 -6.59
N GLN A 249 12.88 16.07 -5.40
CA GLN A 249 13.76 17.21 -5.18
C GLN A 249 15.23 16.89 -5.49
N ARG A 250 15.71 15.68 -5.16
CA ARG A 250 17.06 15.22 -5.54
C ARG A 250 17.22 15.06 -7.04
N LEU A 251 16.20 14.54 -7.74
CA LEU A 251 16.22 14.45 -9.20
C LEU A 251 16.26 15.84 -9.85
N GLU A 252 15.51 16.82 -9.36
CA GLU A 252 15.56 18.21 -9.85
C GLU A 252 16.93 18.85 -9.64
N GLN A 253 17.66 18.46 -8.60
CA GLN A 253 19.03 18.89 -8.33
C GLN A 253 20.10 18.09 -9.09
N TYR A 254 19.69 17.18 -9.98
CA TYR A 254 20.58 16.25 -10.70
C TYR A 254 21.36 15.30 -9.77
N ASP A 255 20.95 15.15 -8.51
CA ASP A 255 21.50 14.18 -7.55
C ASP A 255 20.82 12.80 -7.74
N TYR A 256 21.17 12.14 -8.84
CA TYR A 256 20.62 10.82 -9.17
C TYR A 256 21.04 9.75 -8.17
N SER A 257 22.23 9.86 -7.59
CA SER A 257 22.72 8.94 -6.55
C SER A 257 21.89 9.04 -5.28
N GLY A 258 21.69 10.25 -4.79
CA GLY A 258 20.85 10.51 -3.61
C GLY A 258 19.40 10.03 -3.82
N ALA A 259 18.81 10.34 -4.97
CA ALA A 259 17.46 9.91 -5.32
C ALA A 259 17.33 8.37 -5.35
N THR A 260 18.31 7.69 -5.98
CA THR A 260 18.31 6.23 -6.11
C THR A 260 18.45 5.54 -4.77
N VAL A 261 19.38 5.98 -3.92
CA VAL A 261 19.61 5.41 -2.59
C VAL A 261 18.35 5.55 -1.72
N ILE A 262 17.76 6.76 -1.66
CA ILE A 262 16.53 7.00 -0.89
C ILE A 262 15.38 6.13 -1.43
N GLY A 263 15.25 5.99 -2.75
CA GLY A 263 14.26 5.14 -3.39
C GLY A 263 14.40 3.66 -3.04
N ILE A 264 15.62 3.12 -3.01
CA ILE A 264 15.89 1.74 -2.61
C ILE A 264 15.55 1.49 -1.15
N VAL A 265 15.91 2.41 -0.27
CA VAL A 265 15.58 2.31 1.15
C VAL A 265 14.07 2.37 1.36
N LEU A 266 13.38 3.30 0.69
CA LEU A 266 11.92 3.39 0.71
C LEU A 266 11.26 2.10 0.25
N LEU A 267 11.72 1.54 -0.89
CA LEU A 267 11.23 0.26 -1.42
C LEU A 267 11.49 -0.88 -0.43
N GLY A 268 12.70 -0.97 0.11
CA GLY A 268 13.09 -2.01 1.06
C GLY A 268 12.24 -2.01 2.32
N ILE A 269 12.07 -0.84 2.95
CA ILE A 269 11.22 -0.69 4.15
C ILE A 269 9.76 -1.03 3.81
N SER A 270 9.25 -0.55 2.67
CA SER A 270 7.88 -0.83 2.23
C SER A 270 7.63 -2.32 2.05
N LEU A 271 8.58 -3.05 1.43
CA LEU A 271 8.48 -4.50 1.26
C LEU A 271 8.51 -5.23 2.60
N VAL A 272 9.37 -4.83 3.54
CA VAL A 272 9.43 -5.44 4.88
C VAL A 272 8.11 -5.22 5.63
N MET A 273 7.55 -4.01 5.58
CA MET A 273 6.26 -3.71 6.22
C MET A 273 5.11 -4.48 5.59
N LEU A 274 5.07 -4.60 4.26
CA LEU A 274 4.08 -5.41 3.55
C LEU A 274 4.20 -6.90 3.90
N LEU A 275 5.41 -7.42 3.96
CA LEU A 275 5.64 -8.79 4.41
C LEU A 275 5.13 -9.00 5.84
N GLY A 276 5.37 -8.06 6.73
CA GLY A 276 4.83 -8.08 8.10
C GLY A 276 3.30 -8.15 8.12
N ILE A 277 2.62 -7.29 7.35
CA ILE A 277 1.15 -7.29 7.25
C ILE A 277 0.66 -8.62 6.64
N ASN A 278 1.30 -9.13 5.58
CA ASN A 278 0.93 -10.41 4.97
C ASN A 278 1.12 -11.60 5.91
N LEU A 279 2.15 -11.60 6.75
CA LEU A 279 2.34 -12.60 7.79
C LEU A 279 1.24 -12.56 8.85
N LEU A 280 0.83 -11.36 9.26
CA LEU A 280 -0.32 -11.19 10.17
C LEU A 280 -1.61 -11.73 9.55
N GLN A 281 -1.84 -11.49 8.26
CA GLN A 281 -2.97 -12.06 7.52
C GLN A 281 -2.93 -13.59 7.45
N ALA A 282 -1.76 -14.16 7.18
CA ALA A 282 -1.59 -15.61 7.12
C ALA A 282 -1.82 -16.27 8.48
N TRP A 283 -1.41 -15.57 9.55
CA TRP A 283 -1.67 -16.02 10.92
C TRP A 283 -3.16 -15.94 11.27
N GLY A 284 -3.83 -14.83 10.96
CA GLY A 284 -5.27 -14.64 11.19
C GLY A 284 -6.14 -15.70 10.49
N ARG A 285 -5.76 -16.14 9.28
CA ARG A 285 -6.45 -17.21 8.53
C ARG A 285 -6.30 -18.62 9.13
N ARG A 286 -5.37 -18.83 10.05
CA ARG A 286 -5.20 -20.15 10.72
C ARG A 286 -6.05 -20.31 11.97
N TYR A 287 -6.58 -19.22 12.50
CA TYR A 287 -7.34 -19.19 13.76
C TYR A 287 -8.78 -18.67 13.59
N GLY A 288 -9.20 -18.31 12.39
CA GLY A 288 -10.57 -18.04 11.98
C GLY A 288 -11.06 -19.10 11.01
#